data_06e1965830b4e4f38de0a34b9df0cbec
#
_entry.id   06e1965830b4e4f38de0a34b9df0cbec
#
_cell.length_a   1.000
_cell.length_b   1.000
_cell.length_c   1.000
_cell.angle_alpha   90.00
_cell.angle_beta   90.00
_cell.angle_gamma   90.00
#
_symmetry.space_group_name_H-M   'P 1'
#
loop_
_entity.id
_entity.type
_entity.pdbx_description
1 polymer ?
#
loop_
_entity_poly.entity_id
_entity_poly.type
_entity_poly.pdbx_seq_one_letter_code
_entity_poly.pdbx_strand_id
1 'polypeptide(L)'
;MIRNYNNELIDTVDHKYAYDFDLDVMHPYFLRATQTFFKSGISLEMGSYKGNFTKLLRKNVDALECVEASLDAVEHCNSDPELKGIKFYNDVFEKLMLPHKYKNIIITHVLEHLDDRVAIMKKVRDEWLDDGGLFFIIVPNANAPSRQLAVRMGLLSHNATITNAEAQHGHKITYSFDTLERDAKLAGLKIIHKKGIFFKALANFQWDKILKTDIIDKSYLDACYELGEVYPDLCSSICLICEK
;
A
#
# COMPACT_ATOMS: atom_id res chain seq x y z
N MET A 1 -24.32 -9.01 4.41
CA MET A 1 -23.75 -8.51 5.69
C MET A 1 -22.98 -7.23 5.40
N ILE A 2 -23.11 -6.23 6.26
CA ILE A 2 -22.30 -5.01 6.17
C ILE A 2 -20.86 -5.40 6.53
N ARG A 3 -19.87 -5.03 5.68
CA ARG A 3 -18.46 -5.27 5.92
C ARG A 3 -18.01 -4.53 7.19
N ASN A 4 -17.30 -5.22 8.08
CA ASN A 4 -16.77 -4.62 9.31
C ASN A 4 -15.25 -4.51 9.20
N TYR A 5 -14.79 -3.32 8.88
CA TYR A 5 -13.35 -3.04 8.65
C TYR A 5 -12.52 -3.17 9.94
N ASN A 6 -13.08 -2.94 11.12
CA ASN A 6 -12.36 -3.15 12.38
C ASN A 6 -11.95 -4.63 12.55
N ASN A 7 -12.82 -5.57 12.15
CA ASN A 7 -12.53 -6.99 12.28
C ASN A 7 -11.42 -7.47 11.32
N GLU A 8 -11.25 -6.81 10.19
CA GLU A 8 -10.19 -7.17 9.22
C GLU A 8 -8.79 -6.82 9.74
N LEU A 9 -8.69 -5.87 10.68
CA LEU A 9 -7.42 -5.43 11.26
C LEU A 9 -6.96 -6.27 12.45
N ILE A 10 -7.73 -7.29 12.85
CA ILE A 10 -7.41 -8.12 14.02
C ILE A 10 -6.40 -9.19 13.62
N ASP A 11 -5.30 -9.26 14.36
CA ASP A 11 -4.33 -10.34 14.22
C ASP A 11 -4.95 -11.69 14.55
N THR A 12 -4.61 -12.70 13.77
CA THR A 12 -4.96 -14.09 14.07
C THR A 12 -3.81 -14.79 14.81
N VAL A 13 -4.04 -16.01 15.31
CA VAL A 13 -3.01 -16.78 16.04
C VAL A 13 -1.76 -17.00 15.16
N ASP A 14 -1.96 -17.22 13.86
CA ASP A 14 -0.90 -17.60 12.93
C ASP A 14 -0.50 -16.48 11.95
N HIS A 15 -1.22 -15.36 11.94
CA HIS A 15 -0.99 -14.31 10.95
C HIS A 15 -1.34 -12.91 11.50
N LYS A 16 -0.42 -11.97 11.32
CA LYS A 16 -0.65 -10.54 11.64
C LYS A 16 -1.28 -9.84 10.45
N TYR A 17 -2.10 -8.82 10.72
CA TYR A 17 -2.58 -7.88 9.72
C TYR A 17 -1.41 -7.08 9.09
N ALA A 18 -0.52 -6.56 9.95
CA ALA A 18 0.71 -5.90 9.54
C ALA A 18 1.89 -6.43 10.36
N TYR A 19 2.97 -6.79 9.69
CA TYR A 19 4.22 -7.22 10.31
C TYR A 19 5.12 -6.02 10.60
N ASP A 20 6.03 -6.16 11.59
CA ASP A 20 7.03 -5.13 11.90
C ASP A 20 7.87 -4.81 10.65
N PHE A 21 8.16 -5.83 9.84
CA PHE A 21 8.81 -5.65 8.53
C PHE A 21 8.05 -4.69 7.60
N ASP A 22 6.73 -4.76 7.54
CA ASP A 22 5.94 -3.88 6.68
C ASP A 22 6.02 -2.43 7.17
N LEU A 23 5.94 -2.23 8.48
CA LEU A 23 5.90 -0.91 9.10
C LEU A 23 7.29 -0.24 9.15
N ASP A 24 8.30 -0.98 9.59
CA ASP A 24 9.63 -0.42 9.89
C ASP A 24 10.58 -0.46 8.68
N VAL A 25 10.36 -1.40 7.74
CA VAL A 25 11.21 -1.56 6.55
C VAL A 25 10.49 -1.10 5.29
N MET A 26 9.33 -1.68 4.97
CA MET A 26 8.69 -1.41 3.68
C MET A 26 8.18 0.02 3.54
N HIS A 27 7.57 0.59 4.58
CA HIS A 27 7.05 1.96 4.53
C HIS A 27 8.13 3.01 4.19
N PRO A 28 9.33 3.03 4.83
CA PRO A 28 10.44 3.88 4.39
C PRO A 28 10.82 3.71 2.92
N TYR A 29 10.82 2.46 2.39
CA TYR A 29 11.15 2.24 0.99
C TYR A 29 9.99 2.58 0.04
N PHE A 30 8.74 2.51 0.45
CA PHE A 30 7.62 3.06 -0.31
C PHE A 30 7.77 4.58 -0.47
N LEU A 31 8.10 5.27 0.62
CA LEU A 31 8.38 6.71 0.57
C LEU A 31 9.58 7.01 -0.33
N ARG A 32 10.72 6.31 -0.17
CA ARG A 32 11.93 6.46 -1.01
C ARG A 32 11.61 6.29 -2.50
N ALA A 33 10.70 5.37 -2.84
CA ALA A 33 10.32 5.09 -4.22
C ALA A 33 9.44 6.19 -4.86
N THR A 34 8.73 6.97 -4.05
CA THR A 34 7.67 7.88 -4.52
C THR A 34 7.94 9.35 -4.26
N GLN A 35 8.66 9.71 -3.19
CA GLN A 35 8.79 11.09 -2.71
C GLN A 35 9.37 12.09 -3.74
N THR A 36 10.23 11.63 -4.65
CA THR A 36 10.83 12.48 -5.70
C THR A 36 9.83 12.94 -6.76
N PHE A 37 8.65 12.31 -6.80
CA PHE A 37 7.55 12.66 -7.70
C PHE A 37 6.52 13.56 -7.05
N PHE A 38 6.53 13.74 -5.72
CA PHE A 38 5.52 14.54 -5.04
C PHE A 38 5.46 15.96 -5.58
N LYS A 39 4.24 16.40 -5.86
CA LYS A 39 3.92 17.75 -6.30
C LYS A 39 3.62 18.62 -5.09
N SER A 40 3.97 19.91 -5.17
CA SER A 40 3.55 20.89 -4.17
C SER A 40 2.04 21.00 -4.11
N GLY A 41 1.48 21.03 -2.90
CA GLY A 41 0.06 21.12 -2.61
C GLY A 41 -0.43 20.05 -1.65
N ILE A 42 -1.76 20.00 -1.48
CA ILE A 42 -2.38 19.06 -0.55
C ILE A 42 -2.32 17.62 -1.08
N SER A 43 -2.05 16.68 -0.18
CA SER A 43 -1.96 15.25 -0.44
C SER A 43 -3.05 14.48 0.29
N LEU A 44 -3.46 13.34 -0.26
CA LEU A 44 -4.42 12.42 0.32
C LEU A 44 -3.79 11.03 0.47
N GLU A 45 -3.83 10.47 1.67
CA GLU A 45 -3.56 9.06 1.91
C GLU A 45 -4.87 8.28 1.95
N MET A 46 -4.98 7.23 1.14
CA MET A 46 -6.14 6.34 1.08
C MET A 46 -5.83 5.05 1.84
N GLY A 47 -6.44 4.87 3.03
CA GLY A 47 -6.19 3.76 3.95
C GLY A 47 -4.96 4.02 4.81
N SER A 48 -5.16 4.74 5.92
CA SER A 48 -4.05 5.11 6.81
C SER A 48 -3.74 4.07 7.88
N TYR A 49 -4.63 3.08 8.07
CA TYR A 49 -4.50 2.12 9.18
C TYR A 49 -4.24 2.88 10.49
N LYS A 50 -3.24 2.50 11.26
CA LYS A 50 -2.84 3.14 12.54
C LYS A 50 -1.84 4.30 12.35
N GLY A 51 -1.71 4.86 11.13
CA GLY A 51 -0.94 6.07 10.89
C GLY A 51 0.57 5.89 10.74
N ASN A 52 1.09 4.65 10.66
CA ASN A 52 2.53 4.43 10.53
C ASN A 52 3.12 5.06 9.27
N PHE A 53 2.48 4.87 8.10
CA PHE A 53 2.92 5.49 6.86
C PHE A 53 2.56 6.98 6.82
N THR A 54 1.44 7.37 7.40
CA THR A 54 1.01 8.76 7.56
C THR A 54 2.09 9.64 8.21
N LYS A 55 2.76 9.13 9.27
CA LYS A 55 3.85 9.83 9.95
C LYS A 55 5.05 10.12 9.03
N LEU A 56 5.32 9.21 8.09
CA LEU A 56 6.37 9.39 7.09
C LEU A 56 5.94 10.38 6.01
N LEU A 57 4.72 10.23 5.47
CA LEU A 57 4.17 11.13 4.45
C LEU A 57 4.11 12.57 4.94
N ARG A 58 3.60 12.81 6.17
CA ARG A 58 3.49 14.13 6.77
C ARG A 58 4.78 14.96 6.71
N LYS A 59 5.93 14.30 6.84
CA LYS A 59 7.25 14.97 6.84
C LYS A 59 7.75 15.30 5.42
N ASN A 60 7.04 14.83 4.38
CA ASN A 60 7.50 14.85 3.00
C ASN A 60 6.50 15.50 2.02
N VAL A 61 5.36 15.97 2.51
CA VAL A 61 4.34 16.68 1.73
C VAL A 61 3.94 17.99 2.42
N ASP A 62 3.41 18.95 1.67
CA ASP A 62 3.06 20.29 2.21
C ASP A 62 1.88 20.21 3.18
N ALA A 63 0.85 19.45 2.84
CA ALA A 63 -0.33 19.20 3.66
C ALA A 63 -0.85 17.78 3.38
N LEU A 64 -1.43 17.13 4.41
CA LEU A 64 -1.91 15.75 4.34
C LEU A 64 -3.28 15.62 4.96
N GLU A 65 -4.18 14.93 4.25
CA GLU A 65 -5.44 14.41 4.77
C GLU A 65 -5.48 12.90 4.52
N CYS A 66 -6.27 12.18 5.30
CA CYS A 66 -6.35 10.71 5.25
C CYS A 66 -7.80 10.24 5.19
N VAL A 67 -8.03 9.12 4.53
CA VAL A 67 -9.30 8.38 4.57
C VAL A 67 -9.05 7.01 5.15
N GLU A 68 -9.87 6.61 6.13
CA GLU A 68 -9.79 5.28 6.75
C GLU A 68 -11.18 4.77 7.09
N ALA A 69 -11.48 3.54 6.70
CA ALA A 69 -12.80 2.93 6.91
C ALA A 69 -12.97 2.36 8.33
N SER A 70 -11.89 1.94 8.98
CA SER A 70 -11.91 1.46 10.37
C SER A 70 -12.00 2.62 11.35
N LEU A 71 -13.08 2.65 12.14
CA LEU A 71 -13.24 3.64 13.20
C LEU A 71 -12.15 3.50 14.26
N ASP A 72 -11.82 2.27 14.66
CA ASP A 72 -10.78 2.01 15.67
C ASP A 72 -9.40 2.54 15.23
N ALA A 73 -9.09 2.41 13.94
CA ALA A 73 -7.85 2.94 13.37
C ALA A 73 -7.86 4.48 13.36
N VAL A 74 -8.98 5.10 13.00
CA VAL A 74 -9.13 6.58 13.04
C VAL A 74 -9.02 7.11 14.46
N GLU A 75 -9.65 6.47 15.45
CA GLU A 75 -9.54 6.85 16.85
C GLU A 75 -8.10 6.74 17.36
N HIS A 76 -7.39 5.66 16.96
CA HIS A 76 -5.97 5.50 17.25
C HIS A 76 -5.16 6.67 16.67
N CYS A 77 -5.35 7.00 15.39
CA CYS A 77 -4.63 8.10 14.73
C CYS A 77 -4.94 9.46 15.39
N ASN A 78 -6.19 9.71 15.73
CA ASN A 78 -6.60 10.96 16.40
C ASN A 78 -6.00 11.11 17.81
N SER A 79 -5.70 10.01 18.49
CA SER A 79 -5.05 10.00 19.81
C SER A 79 -3.53 10.16 19.74
N ASP A 80 -2.91 9.98 18.58
CA ASP A 80 -1.46 10.04 18.41
C ASP A 80 -0.97 11.50 18.28
N PRO A 81 -0.12 11.99 19.21
CA PRO A 81 0.43 13.34 19.15
C PRO A 81 1.21 13.65 17.87
N GLU A 82 1.86 12.63 17.26
CA GLU A 82 2.61 12.81 16.02
C GLU A 82 1.70 13.06 14.81
N LEU A 83 0.42 12.71 14.89
CA LEU A 83 -0.56 12.90 13.83
C LEU A 83 -1.49 14.11 14.07
N LYS A 84 -1.24 14.86 15.14
CA LYS A 84 -2.03 16.04 15.48
C LYS A 84 -2.10 17.03 14.31
N GLY A 85 -3.31 17.45 13.95
CA GLY A 85 -3.58 18.42 12.89
C GLY A 85 -3.79 17.79 11.50
N ILE A 86 -3.61 16.48 11.35
CA ILE A 86 -4.05 15.76 10.15
C ILE A 86 -5.55 15.50 10.27
N LYS A 87 -6.27 15.71 9.17
CA LYS A 87 -7.68 15.41 9.09
C LYS A 87 -7.89 13.97 8.62
N PHE A 88 -8.59 13.17 9.40
CA PHE A 88 -9.00 11.82 9.08
C PHE A 88 -10.48 11.79 8.74
N TYR A 89 -10.84 11.31 7.55
CA TYR A 89 -12.21 11.02 7.15
C TYR A 89 -12.50 9.55 7.43
N ASN A 90 -13.44 9.27 8.34
CA ASN A 90 -13.90 7.91 8.61
C ASN A 90 -15.07 7.55 7.70
N ASP A 91 -14.78 7.03 6.53
CA ASP A 91 -15.78 6.56 5.57
C ASP A 91 -15.15 5.58 4.57
N VAL A 92 -15.97 4.94 3.77
CA VAL A 92 -15.56 4.10 2.65
C VAL A 92 -15.42 4.94 1.38
N PHE A 93 -14.47 4.58 0.52
CA PHE A 93 -14.17 5.37 -0.68
C PHE A 93 -15.36 5.54 -1.62
N GLU A 94 -16.23 4.53 -1.69
CA GLU A 94 -17.42 4.53 -2.54
C GLU A 94 -18.38 5.68 -2.23
N LYS A 95 -18.52 6.02 -0.96
CA LYS A 95 -19.49 7.02 -0.47
C LYS A 95 -18.89 8.38 -0.23
N LEU A 96 -17.58 8.42 -0.01
CA LEU A 96 -16.90 9.63 0.44
C LEU A 96 -16.98 10.73 -0.61
N MET A 97 -17.32 11.94 -0.14
CA MET A 97 -17.22 13.17 -0.91
C MET A 97 -16.16 14.06 -0.24
N LEU A 98 -15.11 14.39 -0.97
CA LEU A 98 -14.02 15.23 -0.48
C LEU A 98 -14.25 16.69 -0.85
N PRO A 99 -13.82 17.66 -0.02
CA PRO A 99 -14.13 19.08 -0.22
C PRO A 99 -13.29 19.74 -1.30
N HIS A 100 -12.18 19.13 -1.71
CA HIS A 100 -11.26 19.66 -2.73
C HIS A 100 -10.52 18.51 -3.44
N LYS A 101 -9.71 18.86 -4.44
CA LYS A 101 -8.84 17.94 -5.17
C LYS A 101 -7.42 17.97 -4.59
N TYR A 102 -6.66 16.91 -4.87
CA TYR A 102 -5.34 16.67 -4.30
C TYR A 102 -4.27 16.61 -5.40
N LYS A 103 -3.09 17.15 -5.10
CA LYS A 103 -1.92 17.07 -5.97
C LYS A 103 -1.23 15.73 -5.91
N ASN A 104 -1.28 15.06 -4.76
CA ASN A 104 -0.78 13.70 -4.59
C ASN A 104 -1.86 12.87 -3.92
N ILE A 105 -2.20 11.74 -4.51
CA ILE A 105 -3.08 10.74 -3.89
C ILE A 105 -2.27 9.46 -3.77
N ILE A 106 -2.18 8.90 -2.58
CA ILE A 106 -1.37 7.74 -2.30
C ILE A 106 -2.27 6.63 -1.74
N ILE A 107 -2.24 5.45 -2.38
CA ILE A 107 -2.88 4.23 -1.89
C ILE A 107 -1.82 3.14 -1.76
N THR A 108 -1.66 2.61 -0.54
CA THR A 108 -0.59 1.66 -0.22
C THR A 108 -1.16 0.44 0.47
N HIS A 109 -1.11 -0.72 -0.20
CA HIS A 109 -1.63 -2.00 0.30
C HIS A 109 -3.10 -1.91 0.76
N VAL A 110 -3.94 -1.26 -0.05
CA VAL A 110 -5.38 -1.09 0.19
C VAL A 110 -6.19 -1.48 -1.04
N LEU A 111 -5.66 -1.25 -2.24
CA LEU A 111 -6.40 -1.50 -3.49
C LEU A 111 -6.83 -2.97 -3.62
N GLU A 112 -6.00 -3.91 -3.15
CA GLU A 112 -6.27 -5.35 -3.15
C GLU A 112 -7.46 -5.77 -2.27
N HIS A 113 -7.89 -4.91 -1.35
CA HIS A 113 -9.03 -5.15 -0.47
C HIS A 113 -10.37 -4.65 -1.06
N LEU A 114 -10.34 -3.84 -2.11
CA LEU A 114 -11.55 -3.21 -2.67
C LEU A 114 -12.34 -4.18 -3.53
N ASP A 115 -13.66 -4.08 -3.50
CA ASP A 115 -14.55 -4.88 -4.32
C ASP A 115 -14.55 -4.40 -5.78
N ASP A 116 -14.78 -3.10 -6.03
CA ASP A 116 -14.71 -2.49 -7.36
C ASP A 116 -13.53 -1.51 -7.47
N ARG A 117 -12.36 -2.06 -7.70
CA ARG A 117 -11.08 -1.34 -7.80
C ARG A 117 -11.06 -0.32 -8.94
N VAL A 118 -11.62 -0.71 -10.09
CA VAL A 118 -11.65 0.15 -11.28
C VAL A 118 -12.57 1.35 -11.06
N ALA A 119 -13.72 1.15 -10.42
CA ALA A 119 -14.63 2.25 -10.08
C ALA A 119 -13.98 3.24 -9.11
N ILE A 120 -13.24 2.74 -8.09
CA ILE A 120 -12.52 3.63 -7.16
C ILE A 120 -11.39 4.38 -7.87
N MET A 121 -10.60 3.73 -8.73
CA MET A 121 -9.59 4.44 -9.52
C MET A 121 -10.20 5.51 -10.45
N LYS A 122 -11.37 5.24 -11.06
CA LYS A 122 -12.12 6.24 -11.83
C LYS A 122 -12.55 7.42 -10.96
N LYS A 123 -13.10 7.14 -9.78
CA LYS A 123 -13.50 8.17 -8.82
C LYS A 123 -12.31 9.03 -8.41
N VAL A 124 -11.15 8.42 -8.11
CA VAL A 124 -9.90 9.15 -7.84
C VAL A 124 -9.57 10.08 -9.00
N ARG A 125 -9.53 9.57 -10.24
CA ARG A 125 -9.22 10.36 -11.44
C ARG A 125 -10.17 11.53 -11.63
N ASP A 126 -11.48 11.30 -11.51
CA ASP A 126 -12.50 12.26 -11.93
C ASP A 126 -12.82 13.28 -10.83
N GLU A 127 -12.90 12.83 -9.58
CA GLU A 127 -13.39 13.63 -8.47
C GLU A 127 -12.26 14.18 -7.58
N TRP A 128 -11.22 13.40 -7.31
CA TRP A 128 -10.26 13.72 -6.26
C TRP A 128 -8.90 14.18 -6.76
N LEU A 129 -8.44 13.67 -7.92
CA LEU A 129 -7.15 14.06 -8.48
C LEU A 129 -7.24 15.43 -9.12
N ASP A 130 -6.34 16.35 -8.74
CA ASP A 130 -6.23 17.69 -9.34
C ASP A 130 -5.55 17.62 -10.72
N ASP A 131 -5.70 18.68 -11.52
CA ASP A 131 -5.01 18.78 -12.80
C ASP A 131 -3.50 18.87 -12.58
N GLY A 132 -2.75 18.01 -13.27
CA GLY A 132 -1.31 17.82 -13.06
C GLY A 132 -0.93 17.14 -11.74
N GLY A 133 -1.92 16.64 -10.99
CA GLY A 133 -1.72 15.81 -9.82
C GLY A 133 -1.32 14.37 -10.18
N LEU A 134 -0.81 13.63 -9.22
CA LEU A 134 -0.34 12.25 -9.37
C LEU A 134 -1.05 11.30 -8.42
N PHE A 135 -1.39 10.12 -8.94
CA PHE A 135 -1.93 9.01 -8.17
C PHE A 135 -0.88 7.91 -8.05
N PHE A 136 -0.47 7.63 -6.83
CA PHE A 136 0.52 6.62 -6.45
C PHE A 136 -0.20 5.37 -5.97
N ILE A 137 -0.02 4.27 -6.67
CA ILE A 137 -0.68 2.99 -6.39
C ILE A 137 0.40 1.98 -6.04
N ILE A 138 0.45 1.53 -4.78
CA ILE A 138 1.39 0.52 -4.30
C ILE A 138 0.60 -0.69 -3.79
N VAL A 139 0.89 -1.87 -4.33
CA VAL A 139 0.20 -3.12 -3.98
C VAL A 139 1.18 -4.28 -3.80
N PRO A 140 0.83 -5.34 -3.04
CA PRO A 140 1.61 -6.56 -2.98
C PRO A 140 1.73 -7.22 -4.36
N ASN A 141 2.90 -7.80 -4.63
CA ASN A 141 3.20 -8.42 -5.92
C ASN A 141 3.00 -9.93 -5.91
N ALA A 142 2.14 -10.43 -6.79
CA ALA A 142 1.94 -11.87 -7.02
C ALA A 142 3.26 -12.58 -7.43
N ASN A 143 4.15 -11.89 -8.15
CA ASN A 143 5.39 -12.44 -8.63
C ASN A 143 6.55 -12.29 -7.64
N ALA A 144 6.31 -11.83 -6.41
CA ALA A 144 7.33 -11.75 -5.38
C ALA A 144 8.04 -13.11 -5.18
N PRO A 145 9.38 -13.16 -5.05
CA PRO A 145 10.11 -14.41 -4.90
C PRO A 145 9.63 -15.26 -3.73
N SER A 146 9.22 -14.65 -2.62
CA SER A 146 8.63 -15.36 -1.48
C SER A 146 7.36 -16.14 -1.85
N ARG A 147 6.51 -15.58 -2.71
CA ARG A 147 5.30 -16.27 -3.21
C ARG A 147 5.65 -17.37 -4.19
N GLN A 148 6.58 -17.12 -5.11
CA GLN A 148 7.06 -18.14 -6.05
C GLN A 148 7.71 -19.32 -5.33
N LEU A 149 8.49 -19.07 -4.27
CA LEU A 149 9.04 -20.12 -3.41
C LEU A 149 7.92 -20.91 -2.72
N ALA A 150 6.90 -20.23 -2.17
CA ALA A 150 5.76 -20.88 -1.54
C ALA A 150 5.00 -21.80 -2.53
N VAL A 151 4.86 -21.41 -3.80
CA VAL A 151 4.31 -22.28 -4.86
C VAL A 151 5.20 -23.50 -5.08
N ARG A 152 6.53 -23.33 -5.20
CA ARG A 152 7.47 -24.45 -5.38
C ARG A 152 7.51 -25.39 -4.16
N MET A 153 7.25 -24.88 -2.97
CA MET A 153 7.11 -25.66 -1.73
C MET A 153 5.74 -26.36 -1.59
N GLY A 154 4.82 -26.14 -2.51
CA GLY A 154 3.46 -26.67 -2.43
C GLY A 154 2.55 -26.00 -1.40
N LEU A 155 2.96 -24.83 -0.86
CA LEU A 155 2.17 -24.05 0.10
C LEU A 155 1.10 -23.18 -0.57
N LEU A 156 1.32 -22.80 -1.81
CA LEU A 156 0.37 -22.07 -2.65
C LEU A 156 0.14 -22.82 -3.95
N SER A 157 -1.08 -22.77 -4.51
CA SER A 157 -1.42 -23.38 -5.78
C SER A 157 -0.83 -22.63 -6.99
N HIS A 158 -0.76 -21.31 -6.90
CA HIS A 158 -0.15 -20.42 -7.90
C HIS A 158 0.19 -19.06 -7.27
N ASN A 159 0.97 -18.25 -7.97
CA ASN A 159 1.50 -16.98 -7.46
C ASN A 159 0.41 -15.99 -7.00
N ALA A 160 -0.72 -15.94 -7.67
CA ALA A 160 -1.84 -15.03 -7.34
C ALA A 160 -2.87 -15.65 -6.38
N THR A 161 -2.58 -16.81 -5.76
CA THR A 161 -3.45 -17.44 -4.75
C THR A 161 -3.67 -16.48 -3.58
N ILE A 162 -4.93 -16.28 -3.20
CA ILE A 162 -5.27 -15.62 -1.93
C ILE A 162 -5.30 -16.71 -0.86
N THR A 163 -4.47 -16.58 0.16
CA THR A 163 -4.47 -17.50 1.30
C THR A 163 -5.68 -17.27 2.21
N ASN A 164 -6.00 -18.23 3.07
CA ASN A 164 -7.08 -18.05 4.05
C ASN A 164 -6.82 -16.85 4.97
N ALA A 165 -5.57 -16.61 5.36
CA ALA A 165 -5.19 -15.49 6.18
C ALA A 165 -5.38 -14.15 5.43
N GLU A 166 -4.91 -14.05 4.19
CA GLU A 166 -5.14 -12.86 3.36
C GLU A 166 -6.64 -12.60 3.13
N ALA A 167 -7.44 -13.65 2.92
CA ALA A 167 -8.89 -13.52 2.78
C ALA A 167 -9.57 -13.04 4.07
N GLN A 168 -9.11 -13.48 5.25
CA GLN A 168 -9.59 -13.01 6.55
C GLN A 168 -9.28 -11.53 6.76
N HIS A 169 -8.13 -11.05 6.25
CA HIS A 169 -7.75 -9.64 6.25
C HIS A 169 -8.37 -8.85 5.08
N GLY A 170 -9.29 -9.44 4.33
CA GLY A 170 -10.10 -8.76 3.33
C GLY A 170 -9.52 -8.69 1.92
N HIS A 171 -8.41 -9.36 1.62
CA HIS A 171 -7.86 -9.40 0.26
C HIS A 171 -8.84 -10.04 -0.74
N LYS A 172 -8.99 -9.42 -1.89
CA LYS A 172 -9.84 -9.86 -3.01
C LYS A 172 -9.02 -10.27 -4.23
N ILE A 173 -7.79 -9.79 -4.34
CA ILE A 173 -6.87 -10.04 -5.45
C ILE A 173 -5.42 -9.94 -4.98
N THR A 174 -4.52 -10.62 -5.68
CA THR A 174 -3.08 -10.34 -5.62
C THR A 174 -2.64 -9.87 -7.00
N TYR A 175 -2.03 -8.70 -7.08
CA TYR A 175 -1.66 -8.06 -8.33
C TYR A 175 -0.30 -8.52 -8.89
N SER A 176 -0.21 -8.64 -10.23
CA SER A 176 1.02 -8.49 -11.00
C SER A 176 1.01 -7.13 -11.70
N PHE A 177 2.14 -6.71 -12.32
CA PHE A 177 2.13 -5.49 -13.14
C PHE A 177 1.06 -5.54 -14.22
N ASP A 178 0.92 -6.63 -14.96
CA ASP A 178 -0.07 -6.76 -16.03
C ASP A 178 -1.50 -6.50 -15.56
N THR A 179 -1.85 -7.08 -14.42
CA THR A 179 -3.21 -6.93 -13.88
C THR A 179 -3.44 -5.55 -13.27
N LEU A 180 -2.43 -4.95 -12.64
CA LEU A 180 -2.52 -3.59 -12.10
C LEU A 180 -2.58 -2.56 -13.22
N GLU A 181 -1.72 -2.69 -14.25
CA GLU A 181 -1.75 -1.81 -15.43
C GLU A 181 -3.08 -1.91 -16.18
N ARG A 182 -3.63 -3.12 -16.32
CA ARG A 182 -4.95 -3.31 -16.94
C ARG A 182 -6.01 -2.52 -16.19
N ASP A 183 -6.08 -2.65 -14.86
CA ASP A 183 -7.11 -2.00 -14.06
C ASP A 183 -6.93 -0.46 -14.07
N ALA A 184 -5.69 0.05 -14.03
CA ALA A 184 -5.40 1.47 -14.17
C ALA A 184 -5.82 2.02 -15.54
N LYS A 185 -5.53 1.30 -16.64
CA LYS A 185 -5.95 1.67 -18.00
C LYS A 185 -7.47 1.62 -18.16
N LEU A 186 -8.15 0.63 -17.60
CA LEU A 186 -9.63 0.55 -17.59
C LEU A 186 -10.26 1.71 -16.79
N ALA A 187 -9.56 2.22 -15.79
CA ALA A 187 -9.96 3.43 -15.08
C ALA A 187 -9.68 4.72 -15.87
N GLY A 188 -9.00 4.63 -17.02
CA GLY A 188 -8.64 5.78 -17.85
C GLY A 188 -7.46 6.59 -17.29
N LEU A 189 -6.66 6.00 -16.42
CA LEU A 189 -5.43 6.60 -15.90
C LEU A 189 -4.30 6.41 -16.91
N LYS A 190 -3.47 7.45 -17.04
CA LYS A 190 -2.22 7.40 -17.81
C LYS A 190 -1.07 7.05 -16.88
N ILE A 191 -0.47 5.88 -17.09
CA ILE A 191 0.70 5.43 -16.33
C ILE A 191 1.92 6.18 -16.83
N ILE A 192 2.58 6.95 -15.95
CA ILE A 192 3.79 7.72 -16.28
C ILE A 192 5.05 7.07 -15.73
N HIS A 193 4.92 6.24 -14.69
CA HIS A 193 6.06 5.51 -14.13
C HIS A 193 5.59 4.21 -13.48
N LYS A 194 6.46 3.19 -13.53
CA LYS A 194 6.25 1.93 -12.82
C LYS A 194 7.55 1.47 -12.17
N LYS A 195 7.46 0.91 -10.98
CA LYS A 195 8.61 0.53 -10.17
C LYS A 195 8.31 -0.69 -9.32
N GLY A 196 9.26 -1.62 -9.23
CA GLY A 196 9.28 -2.64 -8.20
C GLY A 196 9.89 -2.07 -6.92
N ILE A 197 9.38 -2.49 -5.77
CA ILE A 197 9.89 -2.01 -4.48
C ILE A 197 10.30 -3.21 -3.65
N PHE A 198 11.58 -3.28 -3.35
CA PHE A 198 12.23 -4.20 -2.43
C PHE A 198 12.19 -5.68 -2.88
N PHE A 199 13.32 -6.19 -3.37
CA PHE A 199 13.51 -7.60 -3.68
C PHE A 199 13.65 -8.41 -2.39
N LYS A 200 12.77 -9.40 -2.16
CA LYS A 200 12.88 -10.29 -0.99
C LYS A 200 12.41 -11.71 -1.28
N ALA A 201 13.15 -12.69 -0.74
CA ALA A 201 12.81 -14.10 -0.86
C ALA A 201 12.07 -14.66 0.37
N LEU A 202 12.18 -14.03 1.52
CA LEU A 202 11.55 -14.47 2.76
C LEU A 202 10.14 -13.88 2.93
N ALA A 203 9.24 -14.60 3.59
CA ALA A 203 7.93 -14.10 4.00
C ALA A 203 8.07 -13.07 5.16
N ASN A 204 7.04 -12.21 5.35
CA ASN A 204 7.10 -11.13 6.35
C ASN A 204 7.35 -11.65 7.76
N PHE A 205 6.71 -12.76 8.17
CA PHE A 205 6.94 -13.35 9.48
C PHE A 205 8.39 -13.88 9.68
N GLN A 206 9.07 -14.25 8.59
CA GLN A 206 10.49 -14.64 8.63
C GLN A 206 11.38 -13.41 8.76
N TRP A 207 11.02 -12.31 8.07
CA TRP A 207 11.69 -11.02 8.21
C TRP A 207 11.59 -10.49 9.64
N ASP A 208 10.41 -10.52 10.28
CA ASP A 208 10.24 -10.12 11.69
C ASP A 208 11.17 -10.89 12.65
N LYS A 209 11.50 -12.15 12.32
CA LYS A 209 12.43 -12.93 13.11
C LYS A 209 13.89 -12.56 12.86
N ILE A 210 14.28 -12.42 11.60
CA ILE A 210 15.67 -12.18 11.23
C ILE A 210 16.11 -10.74 11.58
N LEU A 211 15.21 -9.78 11.51
CA LEU A 211 15.47 -8.39 11.89
C LEU A 211 15.72 -8.19 13.40
N LYS A 212 15.41 -9.19 14.22
CA LYS A 212 15.77 -9.22 15.66
C LYS A 212 17.20 -9.69 15.92
N THR A 213 17.93 -10.01 14.87
CA THR A 213 19.34 -10.44 14.92
C THR A 213 20.22 -9.38 14.26
N ASP A 214 21.52 -9.55 14.34
CA ASP A 214 22.54 -8.72 13.68
C ASP A 214 22.92 -9.20 12.26
N ILE A 215 22.17 -10.17 11.70
CA ILE A 215 22.45 -10.74 10.37
C ILE A 215 22.13 -9.75 9.26
N ILE A 216 21.07 -8.96 9.43
CA ILE A 216 20.58 -7.99 8.44
C ILE A 216 20.81 -6.57 8.96
N ASP A 217 21.63 -5.82 8.27
CA ASP A 217 21.88 -4.41 8.53
C ASP A 217 21.20 -3.50 7.48
N LYS A 218 21.36 -2.20 7.67
CA LYS A 218 20.80 -1.23 6.73
C LYS A 218 21.38 -1.37 5.32
N SER A 219 22.63 -1.75 5.17
CA SER A 219 23.27 -1.89 3.84
C SER A 219 22.66 -3.03 3.05
N TYR A 220 22.32 -4.14 3.72
CA TYR A 220 21.59 -5.23 3.10
C TYR A 220 20.17 -4.81 2.67
N LEU A 221 19.46 -4.07 3.52
CA LEU A 221 18.12 -3.55 3.19
C LEU A 221 18.18 -2.60 1.99
N ASP A 222 19.15 -1.69 1.95
CA ASP A 222 19.35 -0.78 0.82
C ASP A 222 19.68 -1.57 -0.46
N ALA A 223 20.52 -2.60 -0.38
CA ALA A 223 20.82 -3.48 -1.53
C ALA A 223 19.58 -4.23 -2.03
N CYS A 224 18.70 -4.71 -1.14
CA CYS A 224 17.41 -5.29 -1.54
C CYS A 224 16.52 -4.30 -2.29
N TYR A 225 16.52 -3.03 -1.88
CA TYR A 225 15.78 -1.98 -2.59
C TYR A 225 16.40 -1.70 -3.97
N GLU A 226 17.71 -1.53 -4.05
CA GLU A 226 18.42 -1.26 -5.30
C GLU A 226 18.33 -2.44 -6.30
N LEU A 227 18.39 -3.67 -5.80
CA LEU A 227 18.17 -4.86 -6.62
C LEU A 227 16.74 -4.89 -7.21
N GLY A 228 15.78 -4.29 -6.53
CA GLY A 228 14.42 -4.10 -7.02
C GLY A 228 14.33 -3.22 -8.26
N GLU A 229 15.27 -2.31 -8.48
CA GLU A 229 15.34 -1.51 -9.71
C GLU A 229 15.80 -2.35 -10.91
N VAL A 230 16.61 -3.39 -10.66
CA VAL A 230 17.09 -4.32 -11.70
C VAL A 230 16.02 -5.37 -12.04
N TYR A 231 15.28 -5.84 -11.03
CA TYR A 231 14.27 -6.89 -11.17
C TYR A 231 12.89 -6.45 -10.68
N PRO A 232 12.26 -5.42 -11.28
CA PRO A 232 11.04 -4.83 -10.76
C PRO A 232 9.88 -5.82 -10.63
N ASP A 233 9.78 -6.80 -11.54
CA ASP A 233 8.74 -7.84 -11.51
C ASP A 233 8.90 -8.85 -10.36
N LEU A 234 10.09 -8.90 -9.73
CA LEU A 234 10.41 -9.80 -8.64
C LEU A 234 10.47 -9.09 -7.28
N CYS A 235 9.91 -7.90 -7.17
CA CYS A 235 9.85 -7.18 -5.91
C CYS A 235 8.69 -7.64 -5.01
N SER A 236 8.79 -7.31 -3.72
CA SER A 236 7.74 -7.53 -2.73
C SER A 236 6.45 -6.79 -3.07
N SER A 237 6.61 -5.53 -3.47
CA SER A 237 5.51 -4.68 -3.90
C SER A 237 5.80 -4.07 -5.26
N ILE A 238 4.73 -3.73 -5.97
CA ILE A 238 4.78 -3.02 -7.26
C ILE A 238 4.07 -1.69 -7.12
N CYS A 239 4.59 -0.70 -7.83
CA CYS A 239 4.09 0.66 -7.81
C CYS A 239 3.79 1.15 -9.22
N LEU A 240 2.64 1.79 -9.39
CA LEU A 240 2.34 2.65 -10.55
C LEU A 240 2.20 4.09 -10.07
N ILE A 241 2.75 5.02 -10.86
CA ILE A 241 2.48 6.45 -10.74
C ILE A 241 1.68 6.85 -11.96
N CYS A 242 0.51 7.43 -11.72
CA CYS A 242 -0.46 7.74 -12.77
C CYS A 242 -0.87 9.21 -12.73
N GLU A 243 -1.22 9.75 -13.89
CA GLU A 243 -1.93 11.01 -14.06
C GLU A 243 -3.30 10.78 -14.72
N LYS A 244 -4.14 11.83 -14.79
CA LYS A 244 -5.43 11.77 -15.50
C LYS A 244 -5.26 11.38 -16.95
#